data_f2f3382b37590ccb1a059f208385d611
#
_entry.id   f2f3382b37590ccb1a059f208385d611
#
_cell.length_a   1.000
_cell.length_b   1.000
_cell.length_c   1.000
_cell.angle_alpha   90.00
_cell.angle_beta   90.00
_cell.angle_gamma   90.00
#
_symmetry.space_group_name_H-M   'P 1'
#
loop_
_entity.id
_entity.type
_entity.pdbx_description
1 polymer ?
#
loop_
_entity_poly.entity_id
_entity_poly.type
_entity_poly.pdbx_seq_one_letter_code
_entity_poly.pdbx_strand_id
1 'polypeptide(L)'
;EHAVLHLLYARFWHKFLYDIGVVPTKEPFQKLYNQGMILGENNEKMSKSRGNVVNPDDVVAKYGADTLRLYEMFMGPLDASIAWNENGLEGSRKFLDRVWRLIVDEEGKMRDRITTINDGRLTKVYHQTVKKVTEDMANLHFNTAISQLMVFVNEANKVDALPYEYVEGFVQLLAPIAPHIGEEL
;
A
#
# COMPACT_ATOMS: atom_id res chain seq x y z
N GLU A 1 -18.95 11.49 -2.73
CA GLU A 1 -19.43 10.72 -3.89
C GLU A 1 -19.94 9.34 -3.48
N HIS A 2 -19.18 8.59 -2.71
CA HIS A 2 -19.58 7.25 -2.26
C HIS A 2 -20.54 7.25 -1.06
N ALA A 3 -20.73 8.38 -0.39
CA ALA A 3 -21.60 8.52 0.78
C ALA A 3 -23.08 8.18 0.52
N VAL A 4 -23.55 8.38 -0.71
CA VAL A 4 -24.94 8.08 -1.08
C VAL A 4 -25.04 6.75 -1.82
N LEU A 5 -24.49 6.64 -3.02
CA LEU A 5 -24.73 5.48 -3.89
C LEU A 5 -24.16 4.18 -3.31
N HIS A 6 -22.86 4.13 -3.03
CA HIS A 6 -22.23 2.91 -2.53
C HIS A 6 -22.80 2.48 -1.17
N LEU A 7 -22.83 3.40 -0.21
CA LEU A 7 -23.30 3.07 1.14
C LEU A 7 -24.78 2.70 1.17
N LEU A 8 -25.61 3.38 0.38
CA LEU A 8 -27.04 3.08 0.29
C LEU A 8 -27.29 1.69 -0.29
N TYR A 9 -26.69 1.37 -1.43
CA TYR A 9 -26.87 0.07 -2.09
C TYR A 9 -26.26 -1.08 -1.27
N ALA A 10 -25.06 -0.90 -0.74
CA ALA A 10 -24.41 -1.91 0.10
C ALA A 10 -25.27 -2.23 1.33
N ARG A 11 -25.81 -1.20 2.00
CA ARG A 11 -26.64 -1.40 3.19
C ARG A 11 -27.98 -2.04 2.84
N PHE A 12 -28.63 -1.62 1.73
CA PHE A 12 -29.88 -2.20 1.28
C PHE A 12 -29.73 -3.71 0.99
N TRP A 13 -28.75 -4.08 0.19
CA TRP A 13 -28.49 -5.48 -0.13
C TRP A 13 -28.11 -6.30 1.10
N HIS A 14 -27.28 -5.76 1.98
CA HIS A 14 -26.87 -6.45 3.21
C HIS A 14 -28.08 -6.74 4.12
N LYS A 15 -28.97 -5.77 4.29
CA LYS A 15 -30.21 -5.98 5.07
C LYS A 15 -31.09 -7.06 4.47
N PHE A 16 -31.28 -7.05 3.16
CA PHE A 16 -32.01 -8.11 2.46
C PHE A 16 -31.36 -9.49 2.69
N LEU A 17 -30.04 -9.57 2.52
CA LEU A 17 -29.31 -10.83 2.76
C LEU A 17 -29.39 -11.28 4.22
N TYR A 18 -29.42 -10.35 5.16
CA TYR A 18 -29.64 -10.66 6.57
C TYR A 18 -31.05 -11.24 6.81
N ASP A 19 -32.08 -10.61 6.24
CA ASP A 19 -33.48 -11.05 6.42
C ASP A 19 -33.72 -12.45 5.88
N ILE A 20 -33.00 -12.86 4.84
CA ILE A 20 -33.06 -14.23 4.30
C ILE A 20 -32.02 -15.19 4.87
N GLY A 21 -31.26 -14.78 5.90
CA GLY A 21 -30.33 -15.63 6.66
C GLY A 21 -28.98 -15.93 5.97
N VAL A 22 -28.59 -15.15 4.96
CA VAL A 22 -27.33 -15.38 4.21
C VAL A 22 -26.13 -14.75 4.90
N VAL A 23 -26.29 -13.61 5.58
CA VAL A 23 -25.23 -12.95 6.33
C VAL A 23 -25.54 -12.86 7.82
N PRO A 24 -24.52 -12.89 8.71
CA PRO A 24 -24.74 -13.00 10.16
C PRO A 24 -25.02 -11.68 10.87
N THR A 25 -24.80 -10.52 10.23
CA THR A 25 -24.91 -9.20 10.86
C THR A 25 -25.97 -8.33 10.19
N LYS A 26 -26.64 -7.45 10.95
CA LYS A 26 -27.65 -6.54 10.44
C LYS A 26 -27.09 -5.37 9.62
N GLU A 27 -25.86 -4.95 9.93
CA GLU A 27 -25.20 -3.82 9.29
C GLU A 27 -23.92 -4.26 8.59
N PRO A 28 -23.65 -3.75 7.37
CA PRO A 28 -22.49 -4.16 6.58
C PRO A 28 -21.17 -3.59 7.08
N PHE A 29 -21.20 -2.43 7.75
CA PHE A 29 -20.01 -1.67 8.12
C PHE A 29 -20.04 -1.31 9.61
N GLN A 30 -18.87 -1.36 10.25
CA GLN A 30 -18.67 -0.96 11.64
C GLN A 30 -18.08 0.44 11.75
N LYS A 31 -17.41 0.93 10.71
CA LYS A 31 -16.74 2.23 10.70
C LYS A 31 -16.80 2.86 9.32
N LEU A 32 -17.11 4.14 9.29
CA LEU A 32 -17.02 4.98 8.10
C LEU A 32 -15.77 5.88 8.20
N TYR A 33 -14.97 5.89 7.14
CA TYR A 33 -13.87 6.81 6.95
C TYR A 33 -14.01 7.49 5.60
N ASN A 34 -14.11 8.82 5.59
CA ASN A 34 -14.26 9.58 4.34
C ASN A 34 -12.88 9.99 3.82
N GLN A 35 -12.47 9.39 2.72
CA GLN A 35 -11.22 9.74 2.05
C GLN A 35 -11.33 11.07 1.28
N GLY A 36 -10.19 11.72 1.06
CA GLY A 36 -10.07 12.89 0.21
C GLY A 36 -10.21 12.56 -1.28
N MET A 37 -10.21 13.59 -2.12
CA MET A 37 -10.25 13.46 -3.56
C MET A 37 -8.85 13.45 -4.17
N ILE A 38 -8.66 12.62 -5.20
CA ILE A 38 -7.53 12.74 -6.11
C ILE A 38 -7.92 13.72 -7.22
N LEU A 39 -7.21 14.84 -7.27
CA LEU A 39 -7.42 15.92 -8.23
C LEU A 39 -6.50 15.74 -9.44
N GLY A 40 -6.82 16.39 -10.55
CA GLY A 40 -5.90 16.55 -11.69
C GLY A 40 -4.65 17.34 -11.30
N GLU A 41 -3.64 17.37 -12.17
CA GLU A 41 -2.33 18.00 -11.91
C GLU A 41 -2.43 19.48 -11.50
N ASN A 42 -3.46 20.19 -11.93
CA ASN A 42 -3.69 21.60 -11.62
C ASN A 42 -4.59 21.82 -10.38
N ASN A 43 -4.71 20.85 -9.49
CA ASN A 43 -5.65 20.90 -8.36
C ASN A 43 -7.11 21.04 -8.76
N GLU A 44 -7.48 20.66 -9.97
CA GLU A 44 -8.85 20.71 -10.45
C GLU A 44 -9.51 19.33 -10.37
N LYS A 45 -10.82 19.31 -10.10
CA LYS A 45 -11.58 18.07 -10.14
C LYS A 45 -11.46 17.40 -11.51
N MET A 46 -11.12 16.12 -11.54
CA MET A 46 -11.08 15.35 -12.77
C MET A 46 -12.48 15.22 -13.35
N SER A 47 -12.64 15.50 -14.65
CA SER A 47 -13.87 15.29 -15.38
C SER A 47 -13.60 14.99 -16.86
N LYS A 48 -14.48 14.20 -17.48
CA LYS A 48 -14.37 13.89 -18.93
C LYS A 48 -14.46 15.14 -19.80
N SER A 49 -15.27 16.12 -19.41
CA SER A 49 -15.42 17.37 -20.13
C SER A 49 -14.17 18.24 -20.12
N ARG A 50 -13.31 18.11 -19.11
CA ARG A 50 -12.04 18.83 -19.00
C ARG A 50 -10.86 18.08 -19.64
N GLY A 51 -11.04 16.79 -19.96
CA GLY A 51 -9.98 15.96 -20.53
C GLY A 51 -8.80 15.69 -19.60
N ASN A 52 -8.98 15.85 -18.28
CA ASN A 52 -7.94 15.69 -17.27
C ASN A 52 -8.11 14.41 -16.42
N VAL A 53 -8.88 13.45 -16.90
CA VAL A 53 -9.11 12.17 -16.21
C VAL A 53 -7.89 11.26 -16.40
N VAL A 54 -7.40 10.71 -15.29
CA VAL A 54 -6.41 9.63 -15.31
C VAL A 54 -7.16 8.30 -15.26
N ASN A 55 -6.92 7.45 -16.26
CA ASN A 55 -7.49 6.11 -16.29
C ASN A 55 -6.60 5.14 -15.51
N PRO A 56 -7.10 4.47 -14.44
CA PRO A 56 -6.33 3.48 -13.71
C PRO A 56 -5.78 2.34 -14.57
N ASP A 57 -6.52 1.89 -15.59
CA ASP A 57 -6.09 0.79 -16.47
C ASP A 57 -4.82 1.15 -17.23
N ASP A 58 -4.69 2.40 -17.71
CA ASP A 58 -3.49 2.88 -18.40
C ASP A 58 -2.29 2.93 -17.44
N VAL A 59 -2.50 3.35 -16.21
CA VAL A 59 -1.46 3.37 -15.16
C VAL A 59 -1.02 1.95 -14.81
N VAL A 60 -1.96 1.04 -14.63
CA VAL A 60 -1.68 -0.39 -14.35
C VAL A 60 -0.91 -1.03 -15.50
N ALA A 61 -1.30 -0.76 -16.74
CA ALA A 61 -0.58 -1.27 -17.93
C ALA A 61 0.87 -0.78 -18.00
N LYS A 62 1.12 0.47 -17.59
CA LYS A 62 2.45 1.10 -17.67
C LYS A 62 3.34 0.79 -16.46
N TYR A 63 2.80 0.83 -15.26
CA TYR A 63 3.58 0.78 -14.00
C TYR A 63 3.29 -0.47 -13.15
N GLY A 64 2.19 -1.17 -13.39
CA GLY A 64 1.69 -2.26 -12.56
C GLY A 64 0.74 -1.80 -11.46
N ALA A 65 -0.14 -2.71 -11.03
CA ALA A 65 -1.16 -2.42 -10.02
C ALA A 65 -0.55 -2.08 -8.64
N ASP A 66 0.52 -2.76 -8.25
CA ASP A 66 1.19 -2.49 -6.96
C ASP A 66 1.77 -1.08 -6.90
N THR A 67 2.31 -0.57 -8.00
CA THR A 67 2.81 0.80 -8.09
C THR A 67 1.69 1.82 -7.93
N LEU A 68 0.55 1.61 -8.59
CA LEU A 68 -0.63 2.48 -8.44
C LEU A 68 -1.12 2.50 -7.00
N ARG A 69 -1.30 1.33 -6.39
CA ARG A 69 -1.76 1.18 -4.99
C ARG A 69 -0.81 1.88 -4.02
N LEU A 70 0.48 1.63 -4.15
CA LEU A 70 1.51 2.25 -3.32
C LEU A 70 1.50 3.76 -3.47
N TYR A 71 1.42 4.27 -4.70
CA TYR A 71 1.38 5.70 -4.98
C TYR A 71 0.17 6.38 -4.35
N GLU A 72 -1.05 5.85 -4.56
CA GLU A 72 -2.27 6.44 -4.02
C GLU A 72 -2.27 6.50 -2.49
N MET A 73 -1.72 5.49 -1.84
CA MET A 73 -1.61 5.46 -0.38
C MET A 73 -0.47 6.31 0.17
N PHE A 74 0.56 6.57 -0.64
CA PHE A 74 1.74 7.33 -0.24
C PHE A 74 1.64 8.84 -0.50
N MET A 75 0.82 9.27 -1.46
CA MET A 75 0.80 10.66 -1.92
C MET A 75 0.39 11.68 -0.84
N GLY A 76 -0.24 11.25 0.25
CA GLY A 76 -0.58 12.09 1.40
C GLY A 76 -1.56 11.43 2.37
N PRO A 77 -2.03 12.17 3.39
CA PRO A 77 -3.06 11.68 4.29
C PRO A 77 -4.32 11.26 3.54
N LEU A 78 -4.93 10.15 3.96
CA LEU A 78 -6.07 9.55 3.26
C LEU A 78 -7.29 10.48 3.14
N ASP A 79 -7.49 11.37 4.10
CA ASP A 79 -8.59 12.35 4.15
C ASP A 79 -8.28 13.68 3.42
N ALA A 80 -7.05 13.87 2.94
CA ALA A 80 -6.66 15.06 2.19
C ALA A 80 -6.99 14.94 0.70
N SER A 81 -7.38 16.06 0.09
CA SER A 81 -7.46 16.15 -1.37
C SER A 81 -6.08 16.50 -1.94
N ILE A 82 -5.58 15.68 -2.86
CA ILE A 82 -4.20 15.75 -3.36
C ILE A 82 -4.20 15.68 -4.88
N ALA A 83 -3.37 16.55 -5.50
CA ALA A 83 -3.19 16.55 -6.96
C ALA A 83 -2.41 15.32 -7.44
N TRP A 84 -2.85 14.75 -8.54
CA TRP A 84 -2.13 13.70 -9.25
C TRP A 84 -0.76 14.20 -9.71
N ASN A 85 0.27 13.38 -9.55
CA ASN A 85 1.64 13.67 -9.97
C ASN A 85 2.33 12.41 -10.50
N GLU A 86 2.62 12.36 -11.79
CA GLU A 86 3.27 11.21 -12.42
C GLU A 86 4.69 10.93 -11.88
N ASN A 87 5.42 11.92 -11.43
CA ASN A 87 6.73 11.70 -10.81
C ASN A 87 6.64 10.84 -9.54
N GLY A 88 5.52 10.91 -8.82
CA GLY A 88 5.25 10.08 -7.67
C GLY A 88 5.06 8.60 -8.03
N LEU A 89 4.48 8.30 -9.19
CA LEU A 89 4.36 6.93 -9.72
C LEU A 89 5.75 6.33 -10.00
N GLU A 90 6.63 7.08 -10.64
CA GLU A 90 8.00 6.62 -10.89
C GLU A 90 8.77 6.38 -9.59
N GLY A 91 8.60 7.26 -8.61
CA GLY A 91 9.19 7.09 -7.27
C GLY A 91 8.70 5.82 -6.57
N SER A 92 7.39 5.56 -6.65
CA SER A 92 6.77 4.35 -6.11
C SER A 92 7.27 3.09 -6.81
N ARG A 93 7.38 3.09 -8.13
CA ARG A 93 7.95 1.98 -8.90
C ARG A 93 9.41 1.72 -8.50
N LYS A 94 10.24 2.75 -8.41
CA LYS A 94 11.64 2.63 -7.98
C LYS A 94 11.77 2.04 -6.58
N PHE A 95 10.84 2.37 -5.68
CA PHE A 95 10.83 1.75 -4.34
C PHE A 95 10.55 0.25 -4.41
N LEU A 96 9.54 -0.18 -5.17
CA LEU A 96 9.24 -1.61 -5.36
C LEU A 96 10.39 -2.36 -6.05
N ASP A 97 11.04 -1.75 -7.04
CA ASP A 97 12.23 -2.30 -7.68
C ASP A 97 13.42 -2.45 -6.70
N ARG A 98 13.53 -1.54 -5.72
CA ARG A 98 14.53 -1.64 -4.64
C ARG A 98 14.21 -2.77 -3.66
N VAL A 99 12.94 -2.95 -3.32
CA VAL A 99 12.47 -4.09 -2.50
C VAL A 99 12.81 -5.41 -3.20
N TRP A 100 12.48 -5.51 -4.48
CA TRP A 100 12.80 -6.70 -5.27
C TRP A 100 14.30 -7.01 -5.23
N ARG A 101 15.14 -6.04 -5.58
CA ARG A 101 16.61 -6.20 -5.60
C ARG A 101 17.23 -6.42 -4.22
N LEU A 102 16.55 -6.05 -3.15
CA LEU A 102 16.98 -6.35 -1.79
C LEU A 102 16.94 -7.87 -1.51
N ILE A 103 15.94 -8.55 -2.07
CA ILE A 103 15.59 -9.95 -1.77
C ILE A 103 16.02 -10.90 -2.89
N VAL A 104 15.82 -10.50 -4.14
CA VAL A 104 16.02 -11.34 -5.33
C VAL A 104 17.27 -10.91 -6.09
N ASP A 105 18.06 -11.89 -6.53
CA ASP A 105 19.25 -11.68 -7.36
C ASP A 105 18.90 -11.58 -8.87
N GLU A 106 19.93 -11.50 -9.72
CA GLU A 106 19.78 -11.41 -11.16
C GLU A 106 19.30 -12.72 -11.82
N GLU A 107 19.44 -13.85 -11.12
CA GLU A 107 18.98 -15.16 -11.54
C GLU A 107 17.52 -15.46 -11.10
N GLY A 108 16.90 -14.54 -10.35
CA GLY A 108 15.56 -14.72 -9.82
C GLY A 108 15.50 -15.58 -8.56
N LYS A 109 16.62 -15.72 -7.85
CA LYS A 109 16.73 -16.48 -6.60
C LYS A 109 16.85 -15.54 -5.41
N MET A 110 16.49 -16.05 -4.23
CA MET A 110 16.75 -15.33 -2.98
C MET A 110 18.26 -15.11 -2.80
N ARG A 111 18.64 -13.87 -2.44
CA ARG A 111 20.05 -13.51 -2.27
C ARG A 111 20.72 -14.27 -1.12
N ASP A 112 21.94 -14.71 -1.33
CA ASP A 112 22.75 -15.46 -0.34
C ASP A 112 22.99 -14.68 0.97
N ARG A 113 22.90 -13.34 0.93
CA ARG A 113 23.01 -12.51 2.14
C ARG A 113 21.82 -12.60 3.08
N ILE A 114 20.71 -13.20 2.64
CA ILE A 114 19.54 -13.49 3.48
C ILE A 114 19.82 -14.79 4.22
N THR A 115 20.03 -14.69 5.52
CA THR A 115 20.52 -15.80 6.35
C THR A 115 19.72 -15.93 7.64
N THR A 116 19.95 -17.02 8.37
CA THR A 116 19.39 -17.20 9.72
C THR A 116 20.18 -16.44 10.79
N ILE A 117 21.33 -15.84 10.44
CA ILE A 117 22.18 -15.11 11.36
C ILE A 117 21.64 -13.70 11.57
N ASN A 118 21.45 -13.35 12.84
CA ASN A 118 21.06 -12.01 13.26
C ASN A 118 22.17 -11.39 14.11
N ASP A 119 22.91 -10.43 13.57
CA ASP A 119 23.99 -9.71 14.25
C ASP A 119 23.51 -8.51 15.08
N GLY A 120 22.19 -8.30 15.13
CA GLY A 120 21.53 -7.24 15.91
C GLY A 120 21.49 -5.87 15.25
N ARG A 121 22.21 -5.64 14.14
CA ARG A 121 22.28 -4.32 13.50
C ARG A 121 20.92 -3.79 13.02
N LEU A 122 20.03 -4.68 12.53
CA LEU A 122 18.69 -4.33 12.06
C LEU A 122 17.59 -4.47 13.12
N THR A 123 17.87 -5.06 14.28
CA THR A 123 16.84 -5.40 15.28
C THR A 123 16.00 -4.18 15.68
N LYS A 124 16.66 -3.08 15.99
CA LYS A 124 15.96 -1.85 16.41
C LYS A 124 15.03 -1.31 15.31
N VAL A 125 15.55 -1.14 14.10
CA VAL A 125 14.74 -0.57 12.99
C VAL A 125 13.65 -1.53 12.56
N TYR A 126 13.88 -2.84 12.60
CA TYR A 126 12.85 -3.83 12.30
C TYR A 126 11.67 -3.72 13.27
N HIS A 127 11.90 -3.78 14.57
CA HIS A 127 10.82 -3.68 15.56
C HIS A 127 10.13 -2.31 15.56
N GLN A 128 10.86 -1.23 15.29
CA GLN A 128 10.26 0.08 15.08
C GLN A 128 9.36 0.07 13.85
N THR A 129 9.76 -0.61 12.78
CA THR A 129 8.96 -0.74 11.55
C THR A 129 7.71 -1.56 11.80
N VAL A 130 7.81 -2.72 12.45
CA VAL A 130 6.64 -3.53 12.83
C VAL A 130 5.66 -2.71 13.64
N LYS A 131 6.10 -2.05 14.70
CA LYS A 131 5.25 -1.22 15.55
C LYS A 131 4.57 -0.10 14.74
N LYS A 132 5.36 0.70 14.05
CA LYS A 132 4.87 1.89 13.33
C LYS A 132 3.88 1.51 12.23
N VAL A 133 4.22 0.52 11.40
CA VAL A 133 3.33 0.08 10.31
C VAL A 133 2.04 -0.51 10.85
N THR A 134 2.10 -1.33 11.91
CA THR A 134 0.90 -1.90 12.53
C THR A 134 -0.04 -0.81 13.08
N GLU A 135 0.50 0.16 13.81
CA GLU A 135 -0.28 1.27 14.37
C GLU A 135 -0.87 2.15 13.25
N ASP A 136 -0.08 2.49 12.24
CA ASP A 136 -0.50 3.33 11.13
C ASP A 136 -1.55 2.65 10.25
N MET A 137 -1.43 1.35 9.98
CA MET A 137 -2.43 0.58 9.23
C MET A 137 -3.77 0.53 9.99
N ALA A 138 -3.74 0.30 11.31
CA ALA A 138 -4.94 0.29 12.15
C ALA A 138 -5.66 1.65 12.18
N ASN A 139 -4.91 2.75 12.04
CA ASN A 139 -5.43 4.12 12.05
C ASN A 139 -5.59 4.73 10.64
N LEU A 140 -5.39 3.96 9.57
CA LEU A 140 -5.47 4.41 8.17
C LEU A 140 -4.47 5.52 7.81
N HIS A 141 -3.30 5.54 8.48
CA HIS A 141 -2.18 6.44 8.20
C HIS A 141 -1.21 5.78 7.20
N PHE A 142 -1.69 5.44 6.03
CA PHE A 142 -0.94 4.64 5.05
C PHE A 142 0.34 5.31 4.55
N ASN A 143 0.32 6.63 4.37
CA ASN A 143 1.48 7.39 3.90
C ASN A 143 2.68 7.29 4.85
N THR A 144 2.45 7.37 6.15
CA THR A 144 3.52 7.24 7.15
C THR A 144 3.95 5.78 7.35
N ALA A 145 3.05 4.81 7.21
CA ALA A 145 3.40 3.39 7.16
C ALA A 145 4.37 3.10 6.01
N ILE A 146 4.09 3.60 4.82
CA ILE A 146 4.95 3.43 3.63
C ILE A 146 6.31 4.12 3.84
N SER A 147 6.33 5.33 4.39
CA SER A 147 7.58 6.00 4.75
C SER A 147 8.45 5.15 5.66
N GLN A 148 7.85 4.48 6.65
CA GLN A 148 8.59 3.60 7.55
C GLN A 148 9.11 2.34 6.84
N LEU A 149 8.37 1.77 5.90
CA LEU A 149 8.86 0.68 5.06
C LEU A 149 10.07 1.11 4.23
N MET A 150 10.08 2.34 3.71
CA MET A 150 11.24 2.91 3.00
C MET A 150 12.46 3.07 3.92
N VAL A 151 12.26 3.48 5.17
CA VAL A 151 13.33 3.56 6.19
C VAL A 151 13.95 2.18 6.41
N PHE A 152 13.14 1.14 6.58
CA PHE A 152 13.65 -0.22 6.75
C PHE A 152 14.50 -0.67 5.55
N VAL A 153 14.02 -0.47 4.31
CA VAL A 153 14.78 -0.82 3.10
C VAL A 153 16.10 -0.07 3.01
N ASN A 154 16.11 1.21 3.40
CA ASN A 154 17.35 2.00 3.45
C ASN A 154 18.37 1.42 4.42
N GLU A 155 17.97 1.02 5.62
CA GLU A 155 18.86 0.42 6.61
C GLU A 155 19.29 -1.00 6.21
N ALA A 156 18.36 -1.81 5.67
CA ALA A 156 18.65 -3.14 5.17
C ALA A 156 19.70 -3.17 4.04
N ASN A 157 19.77 -2.11 3.24
CA ASN A 157 20.78 -1.99 2.18
C ASN A 157 22.20 -1.68 2.70
N LYS A 158 22.33 -1.26 3.97
CA LYS A 158 23.64 -0.90 4.56
C LYS A 158 24.34 -2.07 5.25
N VAL A 159 23.66 -3.20 5.41
CA VAL A 159 24.20 -4.38 6.09
C VAL A 159 24.52 -5.51 5.10
N ASP A 160 25.53 -6.31 5.43
CA ASP A 160 25.98 -7.40 4.57
C ASP A 160 25.12 -8.67 4.72
N ALA A 161 24.58 -8.90 5.92
CA ALA A 161 23.71 -10.02 6.23
C ALA A 161 22.31 -9.54 6.63
N LEU A 162 21.28 -10.14 6.05
CA LEU A 162 19.88 -9.86 6.33
C LEU A 162 19.26 -11.06 7.06
N PRO A 163 18.76 -10.89 8.29
CA PRO A 163 18.03 -11.97 8.96
C PRO A 163 16.76 -12.34 8.18
N TYR A 164 16.62 -13.61 7.84
CA TYR A 164 15.46 -14.15 7.10
C TYR A 164 14.12 -13.73 7.75
N GLU A 165 14.03 -13.90 9.08
CA GLU A 165 12.81 -13.53 9.83
C GLU A 165 12.42 -12.04 9.68
N TYR A 166 13.39 -11.14 9.49
CA TYR A 166 13.11 -9.72 9.29
C TYR A 166 12.71 -9.42 7.85
N VAL A 167 13.25 -10.16 6.89
CA VAL A 167 12.84 -10.06 5.48
C VAL A 167 11.41 -10.57 5.33
N GLU A 168 11.09 -11.74 5.89
CA GLU A 168 9.74 -12.31 5.88
C GLU A 168 8.73 -11.37 6.53
N GLY A 169 9.01 -10.88 7.72
CA GLY A 169 8.13 -9.93 8.42
C GLY A 169 7.94 -8.62 7.66
N PHE A 170 9.00 -8.11 7.01
CA PHE A 170 8.89 -6.94 6.15
C PHE A 170 7.96 -7.19 4.94
N VAL A 171 8.08 -8.33 4.27
CA VAL A 171 7.22 -8.71 3.15
C VAL A 171 5.75 -8.80 3.60
N GLN A 172 5.49 -9.38 4.78
CA GLN A 172 4.15 -9.43 5.36
C GLN A 172 3.58 -8.03 5.65
N LEU A 173 4.40 -7.08 6.09
CA LEU A 173 3.98 -5.69 6.29
C LEU A 173 3.71 -4.94 4.98
N LEU A 174 4.43 -5.27 3.91
CA LEU A 174 4.27 -4.67 2.59
C LEU A 174 3.05 -5.25 1.83
N ALA A 175 2.75 -6.52 2.00
CA ALA A 175 1.75 -7.26 1.22
C ALA A 175 0.35 -6.60 1.18
N PRO A 176 -0.21 -6.02 2.25
CA PRO A 176 -1.50 -5.34 2.18
C PRO A 176 -1.51 -4.13 1.23
N ILE A 177 -0.37 -3.48 1.03
CA ILE A 177 -0.21 -2.31 0.16
C ILE A 177 0.10 -2.75 -1.27
N ALA A 178 1.05 -3.68 -1.44
CA ALA A 178 1.56 -4.18 -2.72
C ALA A 178 1.43 -5.72 -2.77
N PRO A 179 0.21 -6.25 -2.99
CA PRO A 179 -0.06 -7.68 -2.80
C PRO A 179 0.62 -8.58 -3.83
N HIS A 180 0.84 -8.14 -5.07
CA HIS A 180 1.45 -8.99 -6.10
C HIS A 180 2.93 -9.24 -5.80
N ILE A 181 3.70 -8.19 -5.54
CA ILE A 181 5.11 -8.34 -5.15
C ILE A 181 5.24 -9.03 -3.79
N GLY A 182 4.32 -8.77 -2.86
CA GLY A 182 4.30 -9.41 -1.55
C GLY A 182 4.07 -10.92 -1.63
N GLU A 183 3.21 -11.38 -2.53
CA GLU A 183 2.95 -12.82 -2.75
C GLU A 183 4.10 -13.51 -3.47
N GLU A 184 4.76 -12.82 -4.40
CA GLU A 184 5.89 -13.38 -5.15
C GLU A 184 7.15 -13.52 -4.27
N LEU A 185 7.39 -12.58 -3.36
CA LEU A 185 8.55 -12.59 -2.45
C LEU A 185 8.38 -13.54 -1.28
#